data_0eeb9c1176f0d6fe6d451b35958a79e4
#
_entry.id   0eeb9c1176f0d6fe6d451b35958a79e4
#
_cell.length_a   1.000
_cell.length_b   1.000
_cell.length_c   1.000
_cell.angle_alpha   90.00
_cell.angle_beta   90.00
_cell.angle_gamma   90.00
#
_symmetry.space_group_name_H-M   'P 1'
#
loop_
_entity.id
_entity.type
_entity.pdbx_description
1 polymer ?
#
loop_
_entity_poly.entity_id
_entity_poly.type
_entity_poly.pdbx_seq_one_letter_code
_entity_poly.pdbx_strand_id
1 'polypeptide(L)'
;GYAYELSDAMFYTYHIYHMAKHIILGGCGVRPLLDTWILNHRASFDPAKRLELLRQSGLDIFAAQAEALSEVWFTGAPHTELTAQLQDYILQAGVYGNLRNKVAVQQVRQGGKIRYLLSRIWMPYHILCLHYPSLNGRKWLLPFYEIRRWCGLLFGGGAKRGMQEMSIQKDITDEQQKRTRAMLQELGLTKRQS
;
A
#
# COMPACT_ATOMS: atom_id res chain seq x y z
N GLY A 1 17.86 24.17 -16.81
CA GLY A 1 17.31 23.18 -15.88
C GLY A 1 18.34 22.08 -15.66
N TYR A 2 18.41 21.54 -14.46
CA TYR A 2 19.26 20.39 -14.14
C TYR A 2 18.48 19.12 -14.49
N ALA A 3 19.06 18.23 -15.30
CA ALA A 3 18.55 16.90 -15.54
C ALA A 3 19.32 15.93 -14.61
N TYR A 4 18.58 15.11 -13.87
CA TYR A 4 19.16 14.07 -13.01
C TYR A 4 18.76 12.72 -13.59
N GLU A 5 19.74 11.85 -13.79
CA GLU A 5 19.50 10.46 -14.12
C GLU A 5 19.56 9.61 -12.85
N LEU A 6 18.58 8.75 -12.65
CA LEU A 6 18.61 7.76 -11.59
C LEU A 6 19.62 6.67 -11.97
N SER A 7 20.49 6.28 -11.05
CA SER A 7 21.27 5.07 -11.25
C SER A 7 20.34 3.85 -11.33
N ASP A 8 20.77 2.79 -12.02
CA ASP A 8 19.97 1.56 -12.17
C ASP A 8 19.49 1.00 -10.82
N ALA A 9 20.37 1.01 -9.81
CA ALA A 9 20.01 0.57 -8.46
C ALA A 9 18.94 1.45 -7.81
N MET A 10 18.99 2.77 -8.00
CA MET A 10 17.94 3.68 -7.51
C MET A 10 16.64 3.50 -8.28
N PHE A 11 16.71 3.33 -9.60
CA PHE A 11 15.53 3.08 -10.43
C PHE A 11 14.83 1.80 -10.01
N TYR A 12 15.59 0.71 -9.78
CA TYR A 12 15.06 -0.55 -9.28
C TYR A 12 14.40 -0.37 -7.90
N THR A 13 15.08 0.29 -6.98
CA THR A 13 14.54 0.55 -5.63
C THR A 13 13.25 1.37 -5.70
N TYR A 14 13.19 2.38 -6.56
CA TYR A 14 11.98 3.16 -6.80
C TYR A 14 10.85 2.31 -7.37
N HIS A 15 11.15 1.42 -8.33
CA HIS A 15 10.18 0.48 -8.89
C HIS A 15 9.58 -0.42 -7.81
N ILE A 16 10.41 -1.04 -6.97
CA ILE A 16 9.97 -1.88 -5.83
C ILE A 16 9.16 -1.05 -4.82
N TYR A 17 9.59 0.17 -4.50
CA TYR A 17 8.82 1.07 -3.64
C TYR A 17 7.43 1.37 -4.22
N HIS A 18 7.35 1.66 -5.50
CA HIS A 18 6.10 1.95 -6.18
C HIS A 18 5.15 0.74 -6.15
N MET A 19 5.68 -0.46 -6.40
CA MET A 19 4.93 -1.72 -6.30
C MET A 19 4.43 -1.96 -4.87
N ALA A 20 5.29 -1.82 -3.85
CA ALA A 20 4.93 -1.95 -2.45
C ALA A 20 3.82 -0.97 -2.05
N LYS A 21 3.91 0.29 -2.51
CA LYS A 21 2.87 1.29 -2.31
C LYS A 21 1.52 0.84 -2.88
N HIS A 22 1.50 0.27 -4.09
CA HIS A 22 0.27 -0.24 -4.68
C HIS A 22 -0.30 -1.44 -3.92
N ILE A 23 0.53 -2.39 -3.48
CA ILE A 23 0.09 -3.50 -2.61
C ILE A 23 -0.60 -2.97 -1.36
N ILE A 24 -0.02 -1.97 -0.70
CA ILE A 24 -0.59 -1.32 0.49
C ILE A 24 -1.90 -0.56 0.16
N LEU A 25 -2.06 -0.07 -1.04
CA LEU A 25 -3.25 0.65 -1.47
C LEU A 25 -4.38 -0.24 -2.02
N GLY A 26 -4.20 -1.56 -1.99
CA GLY A 26 -5.25 -2.51 -2.36
C GLY A 26 -4.89 -3.47 -3.48
N GLY A 27 -3.68 -3.41 -3.97
CA GLY A 27 -3.12 -4.31 -4.97
C GLY A 27 -2.45 -3.58 -6.14
N CYS A 28 -1.61 -4.31 -6.85
CA CYS A 28 -0.98 -3.87 -8.10
C CYS A 28 -1.37 -4.84 -9.23
N GLY A 29 -1.23 -4.41 -10.47
CA GLY A 29 -1.43 -5.29 -11.62
C GLY A 29 -0.23 -6.23 -11.85
N VAL A 30 -0.33 -7.03 -12.92
CA VAL A 30 0.70 -7.98 -13.34
C VAL A 30 1.97 -7.28 -13.85
N ARG A 31 1.82 -6.11 -14.49
CA ARG A 31 2.91 -5.40 -15.15
C ARG A 31 4.12 -5.12 -14.25
N PRO A 32 3.98 -4.67 -12.99
CA PRO A 32 5.14 -4.47 -12.14
C PRO A 32 5.98 -5.73 -11.90
N LEU A 33 5.39 -6.92 -11.91
CA LEU A 33 6.14 -8.17 -11.81
C LEU A 33 6.92 -8.47 -13.09
N LEU A 34 6.33 -8.19 -14.26
CA LEU A 34 7.04 -8.30 -15.53
C LEU A 34 8.23 -7.33 -15.57
N ASP A 35 8.02 -6.09 -15.16
CA ASP A 35 9.08 -5.09 -15.08
C ASP A 35 10.18 -5.51 -14.10
N THR A 36 9.83 -6.11 -12.95
CA THR A 36 10.78 -6.68 -11.97
C THR A 36 11.62 -7.77 -12.62
N TRP A 37 10.98 -8.71 -13.32
CA TRP A 37 11.68 -9.80 -14.02
C TRP A 37 12.65 -9.28 -15.09
N ILE A 38 12.19 -8.34 -15.96
CA ILE A 38 13.02 -7.72 -16.97
C ILE A 38 14.23 -7.01 -16.36
N LEU A 39 14.01 -6.23 -15.31
CA LEU A 39 15.08 -5.50 -14.62
C LEU A 39 16.11 -6.46 -14.03
N ASN A 40 15.70 -7.57 -13.45
CA ASN A 40 16.61 -8.56 -12.89
C ASN A 40 17.47 -9.25 -13.95
N HIS A 41 16.93 -9.45 -15.18
CA HIS A 41 17.62 -10.15 -16.24
C HIS A 41 18.42 -9.23 -17.19
N ARG A 42 18.21 -7.93 -17.13
CA ARG A 42 18.98 -6.93 -17.89
C ARG A 42 20.28 -6.48 -17.23
N ALA A 43 20.76 -7.19 -16.29
CA ALA A 43 21.74 -6.85 -15.29
C ALA A 43 23.00 -6.12 -15.80
N SER A 44 23.03 -4.81 -15.60
CA SER A 44 24.26 -4.06 -15.30
C SER A 44 24.23 -3.50 -13.87
N PHE A 45 23.40 -4.08 -12.98
CA PHE A 45 23.31 -3.62 -11.61
C PHE A 45 24.52 -4.06 -10.80
N ASP A 46 25.04 -3.17 -9.96
CA ASP A 46 25.83 -3.56 -8.80
C ASP A 46 24.87 -4.18 -7.76
N PRO A 47 24.92 -5.52 -7.54
CA PRO A 47 24.00 -6.20 -6.64
C PRO A 47 24.14 -5.72 -5.19
N ALA A 48 25.36 -5.35 -4.77
CA ALA A 48 25.63 -4.90 -3.42
C ALA A 48 24.98 -3.55 -3.16
N LYS A 49 25.12 -2.61 -4.09
CA LYS A 49 24.50 -1.27 -3.99
C LYS A 49 22.98 -1.35 -4.05
N ARG A 50 22.43 -2.22 -4.88
CA ARG A 50 20.99 -2.46 -4.95
C ARG A 50 20.45 -2.97 -3.61
N LEU A 51 21.10 -3.99 -3.04
CA LEU A 51 20.70 -4.57 -1.75
C LEU A 51 20.82 -3.55 -0.61
N GLU A 52 21.86 -2.72 -0.63
CA GLU A 52 22.04 -1.63 0.35
C GLU A 52 20.86 -0.66 0.31
N LEU A 53 20.49 -0.14 -0.87
CA LEU A 53 19.37 0.79 -1.04
C LEU A 53 18.03 0.16 -0.62
N LEU A 54 17.79 -1.10 -0.96
CA LEU A 54 16.59 -1.82 -0.54
C LEU A 54 16.52 -1.96 0.98
N ARG A 55 17.64 -2.30 1.64
CA ARG A 55 17.72 -2.40 3.11
C ARG A 55 17.50 -1.04 3.79
N GLN A 56 18.13 0.02 3.27
CA GLN A 56 17.94 1.38 3.78
C GLN A 56 16.48 1.83 3.68
N SER A 57 15.79 1.39 2.62
CA SER A 57 14.36 1.68 2.40
C SER A 57 13.44 0.73 3.17
N GLY A 58 13.95 -0.35 3.78
CA GLY A 58 13.15 -1.40 4.41
C GLY A 58 12.31 -2.21 3.43
N LEU A 59 12.77 -2.33 2.18
CA LEU A 59 12.08 -3.00 1.09
C LEU A 59 12.76 -4.30 0.63
N ASP A 60 13.84 -4.69 1.26
CA ASP A 60 14.64 -5.87 0.90
C ASP A 60 13.84 -7.17 0.94
N ILE A 61 13.01 -7.37 1.99
CA ILE A 61 12.15 -8.55 2.11
C ILE A 61 11.09 -8.55 1.00
N PHE A 62 10.41 -7.41 0.79
CA PHE A 62 9.39 -7.31 -0.24
C PHE A 62 9.97 -7.51 -1.64
N ALA A 63 11.14 -6.93 -1.92
CA ALA A 63 11.84 -7.10 -3.19
C ALA A 63 12.15 -8.58 -3.47
N ALA A 64 12.69 -9.31 -2.49
CA ALA A 64 12.99 -10.73 -2.63
C ALA A 64 11.72 -11.56 -2.98
N GLN A 65 10.57 -11.24 -2.39
CA GLN A 65 9.32 -11.94 -2.68
C GLN A 65 8.74 -11.55 -4.05
N ALA A 66 8.85 -10.29 -4.45
CA ALA A 66 8.45 -9.83 -5.78
C ALA A 66 9.33 -10.47 -6.88
N GLU A 67 10.62 -10.56 -6.65
CA GLU A 67 11.58 -11.28 -7.53
C GLU A 67 11.21 -12.76 -7.62
N ALA A 68 11.01 -13.45 -6.49
CA ALA A 68 10.63 -14.85 -6.47
C ALA A 68 9.31 -15.10 -7.23
N LEU A 69 8.30 -14.26 -7.03
CA LEU A 69 7.03 -14.39 -7.75
C LEU A 69 7.20 -14.10 -9.24
N SER A 70 8.07 -13.17 -9.63
CA SER A 70 8.37 -12.90 -11.04
C SER A 70 9.02 -14.11 -11.71
N GLU A 71 9.92 -14.81 -11.01
CA GLU A 71 10.51 -16.06 -11.50
C GLU A 71 9.46 -17.18 -11.67
N VAL A 72 8.53 -17.31 -10.72
CA VAL A 72 7.41 -18.25 -10.85
C VAL A 72 6.63 -18.01 -12.14
N TRP A 73 6.30 -16.76 -12.43
CA TRP A 73 5.44 -16.42 -13.57
C TRP A 73 6.14 -16.48 -14.93
N PHE A 74 7.42 -16.16 -14.99
CA PHE A 74 8.12 -15.97 -16.27
C PHE A 74 9.17 -17.04 -16.57
N THR A 75 9.60 -17.82 -15.56
CA THR A 75 10.53 -18.94 -15.76
C THR A 75 9.97 -20.31 -15.34
N GLY A 76 8.78 -20.33 -14.70
CA GLY A 76 8.19 -21.57 -14.21
C GLY A 76 8.83 -22.09 -12.91
N ALA A 77 9.46 -21.23 -12.12
CA ALA A 77 9.98 -21.60 -10.81
C ALA A 77 8.84 -22.08 -9.88
N PRO A 78 9.11 -22.95 -8.90
CA PRO A 78 8.07 -23.44 -8.00
C PRO A 78 7.58 -22.33 -7.05
N HIS A 79 6.29 -22.38 -6.72
CA HIS A 79 5.72 -21.51 -5.70
C HIS A 79 6.23 -21.83 -4.31
N THR A 80 6.46 -20.80 -3.52
CA THR A 80 6.43 -20.88 -2.06
C THR A 80 5.02 -20.57 -1.57
N GLU A 81 4.72 -20.82 -0.31
CA GLU A 81 3.42 -20.44 0.27
C GLU A 81 3.19 -18.93 0.17
N LEU A 82 4.21 -18.11 0.45
CA LEU A 82 4.12 -16.66 0.39
C LEU A 82 3.95 -16.13 -1.05
N THR A 83 4.66 -16.70 -2.03
CA THR A 83 4.46 -16.30 -3.44
C THR A 83 3.09 -16.68 -3.96
N ALA A 84 2.51 -17.81 -3.52
CA ALA A 84 1.14 -18.18 -3.86
C ALA A 84 0.13 -17.19 -3.26
N GLN A 85 0.28 -16.83 -1.99
CA GLN A 85 -0.58 -15.83 -1.33
C GLN A 85 -0.46 -14.46 -2.00
N LEU A 86 0.74 -14.02 -2.37
CA LEU A 86 0.97 -12.76 -3.06
C LEU A 86 0.35 -12.77 -4.45
N GLN A 87 0.47 -13.88 -5.19
CA GLN A 87 -0.20 -14.07 -6.47
C GLN A 87 -1.71 -13.91 -6.35
N ASP A 88 -2.33 -14.65 -5.43
CA ASP A 88 -3.78 -14.59 -5.21
C ASP A 88 -4.23 -13.17 -4.87
N TYR A 89 -3.46 -12.49 -4.02
CA TYR A 89 -3.73 -11.09 -3.68
C TYR A 89 -3.68 -10.17 -4.90
N ILE A 90 -2.68 -10.31 -5.77
CA ILE A 90 -2.51 -9.49 -6.99
C ILE A 90 -3.63 -9.79 -8.00
N LEU A 91 -3.93 -11.05 -8.24
CA LEU A 91 -4.96 -11.45 -9.21
C LEU A 91 -6.36 -11.02 -8.76
N GLN A 92 -6.69 -11.13 -7.48
CA GLN A 92 -7.96 -10.66 -6.93
C GLN A 92 -8.09 -9.13 -6.96
N ALA A 93 -6.97 -8.42 -6.87
CA ALA A 93 -6.96 -6.96 -6.88
C ALA A 93 -7.20 -6.35 -8.28
N GLY A 94 -6.84 -7.08 -9.35
CA GLY A 94 -6.85 -6.55 -10.72
C GLY A 94 -5.86 -5.39 -10.90
N VAL A 95 -5.96 -4.71 -12.04
CA VAL A 95 -4.98 -3.68 -12.46
C VAL A 95 -4.97 -2.45 -11.54
N TYR A 96 -6.11 -2.09 -10.98
CA TYR A 96 -6.29 -0.85 -10.20
C TYR A 96 -6.43 -1.07 -8.70
N GLY A 97 -6.26 -2.30 -8.25
CA GLY A 97 -6.53 -2.67 -6.86
C GLY A 97 -8.03 -2.85 -6.59
N ASN A 98 -8.32 -3.47 -5.46
CA ASN A 98 -9.67 -3.77 -5.02
C ASN A 98 -9.98 -2.97 -3.73
N LEU A 99 -11.13 -2.32 -3.68
CA LEU A 99 -11.55 -1.54 -2.50
C LEU A 99 -11.59 -2.41 -1.24
N ARG A 100 -11.96 -3.69 -1.36
CA ARG A 100 -11.97 -4.66 -0.26
C ARG A 100 -10.56 -4.91 0.28
N ASN A 101 -9.58 -5.15 -0.61
CA ASN A 101 -8.18 -5.32 -0.21
C ASN A 101 -7.63 -4.04 0.44
N LYS A 102 -7.94 -2.87 -0.13
CA LYS A 102 -7.56 -1.58 0.45
C LYS A 102 -8.08 -1.41 1.88
N VAL A 103 -9.36 -1.70 2.11
CA VAL A 103 -9.97 -1.61 3.44
C VAL A 103 -9.33 -2.61 4.39
N ALA A 104 -9.12 -3.87 3.96
CA ALA A 104 -8.47 -4.91 4.78
C ALA A 104 -7.05 -4.51 5.19
N VAL A 105 -6.23 -4.05 4.24
CA VAL A 105 -4.86 -3.58 4.52
C VAL A 105 -4.86 -2.38 5.46
N GLN A 106 -5.75 -1.41 5.25
CA GLN A 106 -5.83 -0.24 6.12
C GLN A 106 -6.27 -0.60 7.54
N GLN A 107 -7.20 -1.54 7.70
CA GLN A 107 -7.58 -2.05 9.03
C GLN A 107 -6.38 -2.66 9.76
N VAL A 108 -5.60 -3.51 9.06
CA VAL A 108 -4.39 -4.12 9.63
C VAL A 108 -3.39 -3.03 10.06
N ARG A 109 -3.11 -2.06 9.19
CA ARG A 109 -2.13 -0.99 9.46
C ARG A 109 -2.56 -0.02 10.56
N GLN A 110 -3.85 0.15 10.77
CA GLN A 110 -4.39 1.03 11.82
C GLN A 110 -4.66 0.31 13.13
N GLY A 111 -4.38 -1.00 13.21
CA GLY A 111 -4.53 -1.76 14.44
C GLY A 111 -5.94 -2.28 14.69
N GLY A 112 -6.74 -2.47 13.64
CA GLY A 112 -8.04 -3.13 13.69
C GLY A 112 -9.23 -2.28 13.23
N LYS A 113 -10.40 -2.92 13.17
CA LYS A 113 -11.64 -2.34 12.62
C LYS A 113 -12.07 -1.06 13.35
N ILE A 114 -12.00 -1.05 14.69
CA ILE A 114 -12.44 0.09 15.51
C ILE A 114 -11.54 1.32 15.26
N ARG A 115 -10.22 1.14 15.27
CA ARG A 115 -9.28 2.23 15.00
C ARG A 115 -9.42 2.75 13.58
N TYR A 116 -9.65 1.87 12.63
CA TYR A 116 -9.95 2.28 11.26
C TYR A 116 -11.22 3.14 11.18
N LEU A 117 -12.33 2.74 11.84
CA LEU A 117 -13.55 3.54 11.92
C LEU A 117 -13.30 4.91 12.55
N LEU A 118 -12.63 4.93 13.71
CA LEU A 118 -12.32 6.19 14.40
C LEU A 118 -11.48 7.12 13.53
N SER A 119 -10.52 6.59 12.76
CA SER A 119 -9.72 7.40 11.83
C SER A 119 -10.52 7.96 10.65
N ARG A 120 -11.66 7.34 10.31
CA ARG A 120 -12.59 7.86 9.30
C ARG A 120 -13.53 8.92 9.87
N ILE A 121 -13.89 8.77 11.15
CA ILE A 121 -14.73 9.73 11.86
C ILE A 121 -13.90 10.97 12.20
N TRP A 122 -12.70 10.80 12.74
CA TRP A 122 -11.84 11.88 13.19
C TRP A 122 -10.56 11.94 12.36
N MET A 123 -10.42 12.95 11.54
CA MET A 123 -9.24 13.10 10.70
C MET A 123 -8.10 13.75 11.49
N PRO A 124 -6.86 13.21 11.45
CA PRO A 124 -5.72 13.85 12.10
C PRO A 124 -5.52 15.29 11.62
N TYR A 125 -5.18 16.20 12.54
CA TYR A 125 -5.01 17.62 12.28
C TYR A 125 -4.10 17.93 11.08
N HIS A 126 -2.95 17.24 10.98
CA HIS A 126 -2.00 17.46 9.88
C HIS A 126 -2.58 17.11 8.51
N ILE A 127 -3.46 16.10 8.43
CA ILE A 127 -4.13 15.73 7.18
C ILE A 127 -5.25 16.72 6.88
N LEU A 128 -5.98 17.17 7.90
CA LEU A 128 -7.04 18.16 7.73
C LEU A 128 -6.48 19.50 7.23
N CYS A 129 -5.26 19.88 7.66
CA CYS A 129 -4.56 21.08 7.16
C CYS A 129 -4.22 21.00 5.67
N LEU A 130 -3.99 19.80 5.11
CA LEU A 130 -3.77 19.63 3.67
C LEU A 130 -5.04 19.92 2.87
N HIS A 131 -6.21 19.58 3.41
CA HIS A 131 -7.50 19.87 2.78
C HIS A 131 -8.00 21.30 3.05
N TYR A 132 -7.64 21.86 4.19
CA TYR A 132 -8.03 23.18 4.64
C TYR A 132 -6.81 23.98 5.11
N PRO A 133 -6.04 24.63 4.19
CA PRO A 133 -4.83 25.35 4.54
C PRO A 133 -5.01 26.45 5.59
N SER A 134 -6.23 27.04 5.65
CA SER A 134 -6.61 28.06 6.64
C SER A 134 -6.63 27.55 8.09
N LEU A 135 -6.63 26.24 8.28
CA LEU A 135 -6.56 25.60 9.60
C LEU A 135 -5.12 25.60 10.16
N ASN A 136 -4.11 25.82 9.31
CA ASN A 136 -2.72 25.73 9.70
C ASN A 136 -2.40 26.74 10.82
N GLY A 137 -1.83 26.26 11.93
CA GLY A 137 -1.56 27.05 13.13
C GLY A 137 -2.77 27.37 14.03
N ARG A 138 -4.00 26.97 13.62
CA ARG A 138 -5.26 27.34 14.33
C ARG A 138 -6.02 26.10 14.80
N LYS A 139 -5.44 25.33 15.72
CA LYS A 139 -6.03 24.07 16.23
C LYS A 139 -7.43 24.23 16.82
N TRP A 140 -7.77 25.40 17.34
CA TRP A 140 -9.10 25.69 17.92
C TRP A 140 -10.24 25.67 16.87
N LEU A 141 -9.93 25.83 15.57
CA LEU A 141 -10.90 25.71 14.48
C LEU A 141 -11.18 24.27 14.06
N LEU A 142 -10.44 23.30 14.60
CA LEU A 142 -10.56 21.89 14.25
C LEU A 142 -12.01 21.36 14.32
N PRO A 143 -12.79 21.59 15.37
CA PRO A 143 -14.19 21.10 15.44
C PRO A 143 -15.05 21.66 14.29
N PHE A 144 -14.86 22.94 13.94
CA PHE A 144 -15.62 23.57 12.86
C PHE A 144 -15.32 22.95 11.49
N TYR A 145 -14.04 22.70 11.19
CA TYR A 145 -13.66 22.07 9.93
C TYR A 145 -14.03 20.59 9.86
N GLU A 146 -14.06 19.88 10.99
CA GLU A 146 -14.62 18.54 11.05
C GLU A 146 -16.11 18.52 10.76
N ILE A 147 -16.91 19.42 11.35
CA ILE A 147 -18.34 19.56 11.02
C ILE A 147 -18.52 19.89 9.53
N ARG A 148 -17.79 20.86 9.00
CA ARG A 148 -17.83 21.22 7.59
C ARG A 148 -17.53 20.03 6.68
N ARG A 149 -16.52 19.20 7.05
CA ARG A 149 -16.17 17.97 6.33
C ARG A 149 -17.33 16.98 6.33
N TRP A 150 -17.95 16.77 7.49
CA TRP A 150 -19.12 15.90 7.62
C TRP A 150 -20.31 16.38 6.79
N CYS A 151 -20.62 17.65 6.83
CA CYS A 151 -21.65 18.24 5.98
C CYS A 151 -21.32 18.03 4.49
N GLY A 152 -20.07 18.27 4.07
CA GLY A 152 -19.63 18.01 2.71
C GLY A 152 -19.73 16.55 2.28
N LEU A 153 -19.46 15.60 3.18
CA LEU A 153 -19.64 14.17 2.92
C LEU A 153 -21.12 13.78 2.79
N LEU A 154 -22.00 14.33 3.64
CA LEU A 154 -23.42 14.01 3.63
C LEU A 154 -24.15 14.61 2.41
N PHE A 155 -23.82 15.85 2.04
CA PHE A 155 -24.50 16.57 0.96
C PHE A 155 -23.75 16.57 -0.37
N GLY A 156 -22.44 16.27 -0.38
CA GLY A 156 -21.55 16.34 -1.55
C GLY A 156 -21.35 15.05 -2.34
N GLY A 157 -22.21 14.02 -2.20
CA GLY A 157 -22.10 12.76 -2.95
C GLY A 157 -21.02 11.78 -2.43
N GLY A 158 -20.21 12.17 -1.46
CA GLY A 158 -19.25 11.28 -0.79
C GLY A 158 -19.89 10.20 0.07
N ALA A 159 -21.15 10.38 0.45
CA ALA A 159 -21.93 9.44 1.25
C ALA A 159 -22.02 8.04 0.62
N LYS A 160 -22.19 7.94 -0.71
CA LYS A 160 -22.24 6.65 -1.41
C LYS A 160 -20.94 5.86 -1.26
N ARG A 161 -19.77 6.50 -1.42
CA ARG A 161 -18.47 5.85 -1.22
C ARG A 161 -18.24 5.47 0.24
N GLY A 162 -18.61 6.34 1.17
CA GLY A 162 -18.52 6.05 2.60
C GLY A 162 -19.39 4.86 3.01
N MET A 163 -20.63 4.79 2.54
CA MET A 163 -21.52 3.64 2.78
C MET A 163 -20.99 2.35 2.16
N GLN A 164 -20.44 2.42 0.95
CA GLN A 164 -19.82 1.27 0.30
C GLN A 164 -18.58 0.77 1.06
N GLU A 165 -17.71 1.66 1.53
CA GLU A 165 -16.57 1.29 2.39
C GLU A 165 -17.05 0.66 3.72
N MET A 166 -18.11 1.18 4.32
CA MET A 166 -18.69 0.63 5.57
C MET A 166 -19.34 -0.73 5.34
N SER A 167 -20.04 -0.94 4.21
CA SER A 167 -20.58 -2.25 3.84
C SER A 167 -19.45 -3.28 3.68
N ILE A 168 -18.45 -2.97 2.88
CA ILE A 168 -17.29 -3.83 2.67
C ILE A 168 -16.58 -4.14 3.99
N GLN A 169 -16.51 -3.17 4.90
CA GLN A 169 -15.88 -3.36 6.20
C GLN A 169 -16.60 -4.42 7.06
N LYS A 170 -17.94 -4.48 7.00
CA LYS A 170 -18.72 -5.53 7.69
C LYS A 170 -18.45 -6.91 7.10
N ASP A 171 -18.23 -6.99 5.78
CA ASP A 171 -18.03 -8.24 5.06
C ASP A 171 -16.60 -8.81 5.21
N ILE A 172 -15.64 -8.01 5.70
CA ILE A 172 -14.28 -8.49 5.97
C ILE A 172 -14.30 -9.32 7.26
N THR A 173 -14.07 -10.63 7.10
CA THR A 173 -13.98 -11.55 8.23
C THR A 173 -12.69 -11.36 9.01
N ASP A 174 -12.71 -11.77 10.30
CA ASP A 174 -11.51 -11.70 11.13
C ASP A 174 -10.41 -12.63 10.61
N GLU A 175 -10.79 -13.73 9.94
CA GLU A 175 -9.85 -14.63 9.27
C GLU A 175 -9.15 -13.95 8.08
N GLN A 176 -9.88 -13.23 7.23
CA GLN A 176 -9.29 -12.45 6.14
C GLN A 176 -8.34 -11.39 6.67
N GLN A 177 -8.70 -10.73 7.77
CA GLN A 177 -7.84 -9.74 8.41
C GLN A 177 -6.54 -10.38 8.93
N LYS A 178 -6.64 -11.56 9.56
CA LYS A 178 -5.46 -12.32 10.03
C LYS A 178 -4.56 -12.74 8.87
N ARG A 179 -5.11 -13.29 7.79
CA ARG A 179 -4.36 -13.67 6.57
C ARG A 179 -3.66 -12.47 5.94
N THR A 180 -4.37 -11.37 5.74
CA THR A 180 -3.78 -10.12 5.21
C THR A 180 -2.67 -9.60 6.12
N ARG A 181 -2.85 -9.68 7.44
CA ARG A 181 -1.84 -9.26 8.41
C ARG A 181 -0.58 -10.12 8.30
N ALA A 182 -0.74 -11.45 8.29
CA ALA A 182 0.38 -12.39 8.18
C ALA A 182 1.16 -12.13 6.90
N MET A 183 0.48 -12.07 5.76
CA MET A 183 1.12 -11.75 4.47
C MET A 183 1.88 -10.42 4.50
N LEU A 184 1.29 -9.35 5.01
CA LEU A 184 1.98 -8.04 5.09
C LEU A 184 3.18 -8.06 6.04
N GLN A 185 3.12 -8.85 7.14
CA GLN A 185 4.24 -9.03 8.07
C GLN A 185 5.39 -9.77 7.40
N GLU A 186 5.10 -10.87 6.73
CA GLU A 186 6.08 -11.66 5.99
C GLU A 186 6.71 -10.89 4.82
N LEU A 187 5.94 -10.00 4.18
CA LEU A 187 6.42 -9.08 3.15
C LEU A 187 7.19 -7.85 3.72
N GLY A 188 7.28 -7.69 5.03
CA GLY A 188 7.91 -6.52 5.65
C GLY A 188 7.15 -5.20 5.45
N LEU A 189 5.87 -5.25 5.02
CA LEU A 189 5.06 -4.08 4.66
C LEU A 189 4.15 -3.57 5.80
N THR A 190 4.21 -4.14 6.98
CA THR A 190 3.55 -3.57 8.16
C THR A 190 4.32 -2.37 8.67
N LYS A 191 3.63 -1.35 9.25
CA LYS A 191 4.31 -0.29 9.96
C LYS A 191 5.27 -0.91 10.98
N ARG A 192 6.56 -0.62 10.91
CA ARG A 192 7.43 -0.80 12.06
C ARG A 192 6.81 0.03 13.18
N GLN A 193 6.45 -0.60 14.28
CA GLN A 193 6.14 0.12 15.52
C GLN A 193 7.47 0.77 15.96
N SER A 194 7.59 2.05 15.69
CA SER A 194 8.64 2.89 16.24
C SER A 194 8.23 3.34 17.63
#